data_2e6e1f2ed9b6b3a07d3cbc3d70bff9e2
#
_entry.id   2e6e1f2ed9b6b3a07d3cbc3d70bff9e2
#
_cell.length_a   1.000
_cell.length_b   1.000
_cell.length_c   1.000
_cell.angle_alpha   90.00
_cell.angle_beta   90.00
_cell.angle_gamma   90.00
#
_symmetry.space_group_name_H-M   'P 1'
#
loop_
_entity.id
_entity.type
_entity.pdbx_description
1 polymer ?
#
loop_
_entity_poly.entity_id
_entity_poly.type
_entity_poly.pdbx_seq_one_letter_code
_entity_poly.pdbx_strand_id
1 'polypeptide(L)'
;AKTLSQDAAFKSRIKDVYRKTFSAGNTVEQGFIQTSDGQTIFPNVQESGSAKFTNDQIAGKEIMEWYHSHPTGSMITSWADLKALAIRYQQGYVKSENFTYGVVSEFGCMSIMITSPTDFNTFATKVRNGELSESWNAYIVGASGGGVDECIGQLLKFLDRNNSGLSVMFSSNIDESNPTWNAQELASNGKSVNMECNQ
;
A
#
# COMPACT_ATOMS: atom_id res chain seq x y z
N ALA A 1 -3.44 -12.22 -2.90
CA ALA A 1 -3.86 -12.41 -1.49
C ALA A 1 -3.31 -13.71 -0.91
N LYS A 2 -3.64 -14.85 -1.50
CA LYS A 2 -3.19 -16.17 -1.02
C LYS A 2 -1.66 -16.27 -0.90
N THR A 3 -0.91 -15.74 -1.87
CA THR A 3 0.56 -15.74 -1.87
C THR A 3 1.13 -14.97 -0.68
N LEU A 4 0.65 -13.76 -0.40
CA LEU A 4 1.08 -12.96 0.75
C LEU A 4 0.76 -13.64 2.08
N SER A 5 -0.44 -14.23 2.20
CA SER A 5 -0.86 -14.96 3.40
C SER A 5 -0.01 -16.22 3.66
N GLN A 6 0.68 -16.75 2.65
CA GLN A 6 1.55 -17.92 2.76
C GLN A 6 3.03 -17.58 2.92
N ASP A 7 3.45 -16.36 2.60
CA ASP A 7 4.85 -15.92 2.72
C ASP A 7 5.20 -15.55 4.16
N ALA A 8 5.89 -16.46 4.84
CA ALA A 8 6.30 -16.26 6.23
C ALA A 8 7.30 -15.10 6.41
N ALA A 9 8.18 -14.88 5.43
CA ALA A 9 9.16 -13.80 5.49
C ALA A 9 8.48 -12.43 5.31
N PHE A 10 7.52 -12.32 4.37
CA PHE A 10 6.69 -11.14 4.21
C PHE A 10 5.91 -10.82 5.50
N LYS A 11 5.20 -11.81 6.06
CA LYS A 11 4.46 -11.64 7.32
C LYS A 11 5.35 -11.15 8.47
N SER A 12 6.56 -11.70 8.56
CA SER A 12 7.53 -11.29 9.59
C SER A 12 7.96 -9.83 9.41
N ARG A 13 8.24 -9.39 8.18
CA ARG A 13 8.60 -7.99 7.89
C ARG A 13 7.47 -7.01 8.24
N ILE A 14 6.23 -7.31 7.84
CA ILE A 14 5.06 -6.48 8.16
C ILE A 14 4.85 -6.40 9.68
N LYS A 15 4.94 -7.53 10.37
CA LYS A 15 4.83 -7.59 11.84
C LYS A 15 5.92 -6.77 12.54
N ASP A 16 7.14 -6.79 12.02
CA ASP A 16 8.25 -5.99 12.55
C ASP A 16 7.99 -4.48 12.39
N VAL A 17 7.52 -4.03 11.22
CA VAL A 17 7.10 -2.64 11.00
C VAL A 17 5.97 -2.24 11.96
N TYR A 18 4.95 -3.08 12.11
CA TYR A 18 3.83 -2.83 13.03
C TYR A 18 4.32 -2.65 14.47
N ARG A 19 5.12 -3.58 14.96
CA ARG A 19 5.63 -3.56 16.34
C ARG A 19 6.54 -2.38 16.61
N LYS A 20 7.43 -2.06 15.69
CA LYS A 20 8.33 -0.90 15.81
C LYS A 20 7.57 0.42 15.83
N THR A 21 6.43 0.50 15.17
CA THR A 21 5.60 1.71 15.14
C THR A 21 4.66 1.75 16.35
N PHE A 22 3.77 0.76 16.47
CA PHE A 22 2.61 0.86 17.35
C PHE A 22 2.88 0.29 18.74
N SER A 23 3.55 -0.86 18.87
CA SER A 23 3.84 -1.44 20.20
C SER A 23 4.91 -0.66 20.95
N ALA A 24 5.82 0.02 20.25
CA ALA A 24 6.82 0.88 20.85
C ALA A 24 6.34 2.32 21.10
N GLY A 25 5.10 2.67 20.72
CA GLY A 25 4.56 4.03 20.82
C GLY A 25 5.32 5.05 19.95
N ASN A 26 5.90 4.59 18.84
CA ASN A 26 6.71 5.43 17.97
C ASN A 26 5.84 6.30 17.08
N THR A 27 6.16 7.57 16.96
CA THR A 27 5.47 8.53 16.06
C THR A 27 6.19 8.68 14.71
N VAL A 28 7.27 7.94 14.51
CA VAL A 28 8.10 7.98 13.31
C VAL A 28 7.73 6.84 12.40
N GLU A 29 7.57 7.12 11.12
CA GLU A 29 7.27 6.08 10.13
C GLU A 29 8.41 5.07 10.01
N GLN A 30 8.05 3.80 10.07
CA GLN A 30 8.92 2.67 9.79
C GLN A 30 8.63 2.13 8.40
N GLY A 31 9.55 1.39 7.81
CA GLY A 31 9.27 0.78 6.51
C GLY A 31 10.40 -0.11 6.02
N PHE A 32 10.16 -0.75 4.87
CA PHE A 32 11.17 -1.52 4.16
C PHE A 32 10.86 -1.57 2.65
N ILE A 33 11.90 -1.82 1.89
CA ILE A 33 11.84 -2.28 0.50
C ILE A 33 12.48 -3.66 0.46
N GLN A 34 11.81 -4.63 -0.19
CA GLN A 34 12.38 -5.91 -0.56
C GLN A 34 12.69 -5.90 -2.04
N THR A 35 13.89 -6.28 -2.41
CA THR A 35 14.33 -6.33 -3.81
C THR A 35 14.32 -7.75 -4.37
N SER A 36 14.34 -7.89 -5.69
CA SER A 36 14.30 -9.20 -6.36
C SER A 36 15.55 -10.07 -6.11
N ASP A 37 16.68 -9.46 -5.73
CA ASP A 37 17.91 -10.13 -5.30
C ASP A 37 17.90 -10.57 -3.83
N GLY A 38 16.76 -10.40 -3.13
CA GLY A 38 16.56 -10.83 -1.75
C GLY A 38 17.03 -9.85 -0.68
N GLN A 39 17.47 -8.64 -1.05
CA GLN A 39 17.86 -7.63 -0.06
C GLN A 39 16.64 -6.97 0.57
N THR A 40 16.70 -6.75 1.90
CA THR A 40 15.78 -5.86 2.61
C THR A 40 16.48 -4.53 2.88
N ILE A 41 15.93 -3.44 2.37
CA ILE A 41 16.44 -2.08 2.51
C ILE A 41 15.52 -1.31 3.46
N PHE A 42 16.12 -0.66 4.46
CA PHE A 42 15.39 0.21 5.39
C PHE A 42 15.56 1.68 5.01
N PRO A 43 14.58 2.55 5.35
CA PRO A 43 14.68 3.97 5.01
C PRO A 43 15.87 4.65 5.69
N ASN A 44 16.57 5.51 4.96
CA ASN A 44 17.67 6.32 5.50
C ASN A 44 17.17 7.43 6.42
N VAL A 45 15.98 7.94 6.15
CA VAL A 45 15.34 8.99 6.93
C VAL A 45 14.00 8.49 7.41
N GLN A 46 13.80 8.56 8.70
CA GLN A 46 12.57 8.21 9.39
C GLN A 46 12.15 9.42 10.22
N GLU A 47 11.07 10.05 9.83
CA GLU A 47 10.51 11.22 10.48
C GLU A 47 9.01 11.01 10.75
N SER A 48 8.41 11.88 11.54
CA SER A 48 6.96 11.92 11.65
C SER A 48 6.34 12.20 10.27
N GLY A 49 5.55 11.26 9.75
CA GLY A 49 4.91 11.36 8.43
C GLY A 49 5.84 11.13 7.23
N SER A 50 7.00 10.49 7.41
CA SER A 50 7.87 10.17 6.27
C SER A 50 8.89 9.07 6.52
N ALA A 51 8.83 8.00 5.73
CA ALA A 51 9.88 6.98 5.61
C ALA A 51 10.51 7.07 4.21
N LYS A 52 11.68 7.73 4.10
CA LYS A 52 12.31 8.05 2.80
C LYS A 52 13.40 7.05 2.44
N PHE A 53 13.30 6.55 1.21
CA PHE A 53 14.34 5.75 0.54
C PHE A 53 15.02 6.61 -0.52
N THR A 54 16.34 6.75 -0.43
CA THR A 54 17.10 7.52 -1.40
C THR A 54 17.29 6.77 -2.72
N ASN A 55 17.53 7.51 -3.80
CA ASN A 55 17.78 6.89 -5.10
C ASN A 55 18.98 5.95 -5.08
N ASP A 56 20.03 6.29 -4.34
CA ASP A 56 21.25 5.47 -4.25
C ASP A 56 21.02 4.12 -3.58
N GLN A 57 20.08 4.05 -2.61
CA GLN A 57 19.74 2.79 -1.96
C GLN A 57 19.08 1.77 -2.91
N ILE A 58 18.35 2.27 -3.91
CA ILE A 58 17.56 1.44 -4.84
C ILE A 58 18.12 1.45 -6.27
N ALA A 59 19.21 2.16 -6.52
CA ALA A 59 19.81 2.25 -7.84
C ALA A 59 20.16 0.86 -8.40
N GLY A 60 19.68 0.58 -9.62
CA GLY A 60 19.90 -0.70 -10.29
C GLY A 60 19.13 -1.89 -9.71
N LYS A 61 18.25 -1.68 -8.72
CA LYS A 61 17.49 -2.75 -8.07
C LYS A 61 16.07 -2.79 -8.59
N GLU A 62 15.51 -4.00 -8.63
CA GLU A 62 14.09 -4.22 -8.87
C GLU A 62 13.38 -4.38 -7.52
N ILE A 63 12.36 -3.54 -7.30
CA ILE A 63 11.57 -3.54 -6.07
C ILE A 63 10.43 -4.55 -6.19
N MET A 64 10.34 -5.47 -5.23
CA MET A 64 9.28 -6.48 -5.12
C MET A 64 8.23 -6.13 -4.08
N GLU A 65 8.68 -5.55 -2.97
CA GLU A 65 7.80 -5.10 -1.89
C GLU A 65 8.25 -3.72 -1.41
N TRP A 66 7.28 -2.85 -1.16
CA TRP A 66 7.54 -1.53 -0.59
C TRP A 66 6.44 -1.19 0.41
N TYR A 67 6.81 -1.18 1.69
CA TYR A 67 5.88 -0.94 2.79
C TYR A 67 6.41 0.12 3.74
N HIS A 68 5.48 0.92 4.29
CA HIS A 68 5.77 1.85 5.37
C HIS A 68 4.57 1.96 6.32
N SER A 69 4.80 2.50 7.52
CA SER A 69 3.73 2.69 8.50
C SER A 69 3.19 4.11 8.49
N HIS A 70 1.92 4.25 8.85
CA HIS A 70 1.28 5.52 9.17
C HIS A 70 0.98 5.57 10.67
N PRO A 71 1.88 6.15 11.50
CA PRO A 71 1.70 6.17 12.97
C PRO A 71 0.49 6.98 13.41
N THR A 72 0.03 7.93 12.61
CA THR A 72 -1.08 8.83 12.92
C THR A 72 -2.22 8.68 11.93
N GLY A 73 -3.09 7.71 12.17
CA GLY A 73 -4.48 7.74 11.75
C GLY A 73 -4.87 7.38 10.32
N SER A 74 -3.99 7.37 9.32
CA SER A 74 -4.39 6.95 7.97
C SER A 74 -4.12 5.48 7.73
N MET A 75 -5.18 4.71 7.47
CA MET A 75 -5.06 3.28 7.14
C MET A 75 -4.84 3.00 5.64
N ILE A 76 -4.93 4.02 4.82
CA ILE A 76 -4.76 3.91 3.37
C ILE A 76 -3.57 4.76 2.92
N THR A 77 -3.06 4.45 1.73
CA THR A 77 -1.99 5.23 1.09
C THR A 77 -2.37 6.71 1.00
N SER A 78 -1.41 7.60 1.14
CA SER A 78 -1.59 9.03 0.91
C SER A 78 -1.45 9.39 -0.57
N TRP A 79 -1.83 10.62 -0.95
CA TRP A 79 -1.56 11.11 -2.31
C TRP A 79 -0.07 11.14 -2.64
N ALA A 80 0.75 11.52 -1.66
CA ALA A 80 2.21 11.55 -1.83
C ALA A 80 2.78 10.15 -2.08
N ASP A 81 2.27 9.14 -1.39
CA ASP A 81 2.67 7.75 -1.55
C ASP A 81 2.29 7.20 -2.92
N LEU A 82 1.05 7.47 -3.34
CA LEU A 82 0.58 7.05 -4.67
C LEU A 82 1.40 7.71 -5.78
N LYS A 83 1.78 8.98 -5.60
CA LYS A 83 2.66 9.70 -6.52
C LYS A 83 4.08 9.12 -6.53
N ALA A 84 4.61 8.75 -5.36
CA ALA A 84 5.92 8.11 -5.26
C ALA A 84 5.93 6.75 -5.96
N LEU A 85 4.89 5.94 -5.77
CA LEU A 85 4.71 4.67 -6.48
C LEU A 85 4.68 4.88 -8.00
N ALA A 86 3.88 5.84 -8.49
CA ALA A 86 3.77 6.15 -9.91
C ALA A 86 5.13 6.55 -10.52
N ILE A 87 5.90 7.39 -9.81
CA ILE A 87 7.24 7.80 -10.24
C ILE A 87 8.19 6.60 -10.32
N ARG A 88 8.23 5.76 -9.28
CA ARG A 88 9.13 4.59 -9.23
C ARG A 88 8.79 3.55 -10.30
N TYR A 89 7.50 3.34 -10.57
CA TYR A 89 7.04 2.48 -11.66
C TYR A 89 7.55 2.99 -13.02
N GLN A 90 7.35 4.28 -13.32
CA GLN A 90 7.78 4.87 -14.59
C GLN A 90 9.30 4.96 -14.74
N GLN A 91 10.05 4.97 -13.65
CA GLN A 91 11.51 4.86 -13.64
C GLN A 91 12.03 3.42 -13.84
N GLY A 92 11.14 2.42 -13.90
CA GLY A 92 11.49 1.01 -14.09
C GLY A 92 12.02 0.29 -12.84
N TYR A 93 11.89 0.89 -11.66
CA TYR A 93 12.24 0.23 -10.39
C TYR A 93 11.21 -0.81 -9.96
N VAL A 94 9.95 -0.62 -10.37
CA VAL A 94 8.82 -1.49 -10.05
C VAL A 94 8.41 -2.22 -11.31
N LYS A 95 8.47 -3.54 -11.30
CA LYS A 95 7.88 -4.38 -12.32
C LYS A 95 6.52 -4.86 -11.84
N SER A 96 5.60 -5.08 -12.80
CA SER A 96 4.21 -5.40 -12.51
C SER A 96 4.01 -6.77 -11.88
N GLU A 97 4.90 -7.74 -12.16
CA GLU A 97 4.75 -9.10 -11.67
C GLU A 97 5.21 -9.21 -10.21
N ASN A 98 4.31 -9.69 -9.37
CA ASN A 98 4.55 -9.95 -7.94
C ASN A 98 4.92 -8.73 -7.06
N PHE A 99 4.86 -7.50 -7.61
CA PHE A 99 5.08 -6.31 -6.82
C PHE A 99 3.90 -6.03 -5.89
N THR A 100 4.23 -5.68 -4.65
CA THR A 100 3.26 -5.19 -3.67
C THR A 100 3.73 -3.91 -3.00
N TYR A 101 2.80 -2.98 -2.85
CA TYR A 101 3.01 -1.72 -2.14
C TYR A 101 1.98 -1.61 -1.02
N GLY A 102 2.35 -1.09 0.15
CA GLY A 102 1.33 -0.99 1.18
C GLY A 102 1.67 -0.11 2.37
N VAL A 103 0.63 0.06 3.17
CA VAL A 103 0.64 0.87 4.39
C VAL A 103 0.27 0.00 5.58
N VAL A 104 1.07 0.12 6.65
CA VAL A 104 0.83 -0.50 7.95
C VAL A 104 0.29 0.56 8.90
N SER A 105 -0.90 0.36 9.43
CA SER A 105 -1.58 1.25 10.38
C SER A 105 -1.95 0.51 11.65
N GLU A 106 -2.46 1.20 12.65
CA GLU A 106 -3.02 0.56 13.86
C GLU A 106 -4.20 -0.37 13.56
N PHE A 107 -4.89 -0.15 12.42
CA PHE A 107 -6.06 -0.94 12.01
C PHE A 107 -5.69 -2.20 11.21
N GLY A 108 -4.44 -2.32 10.77
CA GLY A 108 -3.99 -3.43 9.95
C GLY A 108 -3.00 -3.03 8.86
N CYS A 109 -2.90 -3.89 7.83
CA CYS A 109 -2.05 -3.65 6.67
C CYS A 109 -2.88 -3.66 5.39
N MET A 110 -2.86 -2.55 4.68
CA MET A 110 -3.38 -2.45 3.32
C MET A 110 -2.25 -2.71 2.32
N SER A 111 -2.53 -3.50 1.31
CA SER A 111 -1.59 -3.80 0.22
C SER A 111 -2.25 -3.51 -1.13
N ILE A 112 -1.49 -2.93 -2.03
CA ILE A 112 -1.87 -2.66 -3.42
C ILE A 112 -1.02 -3.53 -4.33
N MET A 113 -1.65 -4.11 -5.36
CA MET A 113 -1.00 -4.86 -6.43
C MET A 113 -1.33 -4.26 -7.78
N ILE A 114 -0.38 -4.30 -8.71
CA ILE A 114 -0.63 -3.94 -10.13
C ILE A 114 -1.20 -5.18 -10.83
N THR A 115 -2.46 -5.10 -11.25
CA THR A 115 -3.18 -6.19 -11.93
C THR A 115 -3.32 -5.97 -13.43
N SER A 116 -3.22 -4.71 -13.88
CA SER A 116 -3.16 -4.34 -15.30
C SER A 116 -2.04 -3.32 -15.52
N PRO A 117 -0.86 -3.74 -16.01
CA PRO A 117 0.26 -2.82 -16.26
C PRO A 117 -0.07 -1.69 -17.24
N THR A 118 -0.88 -2.00 -18.27
CA THR A 118 -1.29 -1.02 -19.28
C THR A 118 -2.13 0.09 -18.68
N ASP A 119 -3.14 -0.28 -17.88
CA ASP A 119 -4.02 0.69 -17.22
C ASP A 119 -3.24 1.46 -16.15
N PHE A 120 -2.40 0.76 -15.37
CA PHE A 120 -1.58 1.39 -14.34
C PHE A 120 -0.61 2.41 -14.94
N ASN A 121 0.00 2.15 -16.09
CA ASN A 121 0.89 3.11 -16.73
C ASN A 121 0.17 4.43 -17.09
N THR A 122 -1.05 4.31 -17.60
CA THR A 122 -1.91 5.48 -17.91
C THR A 122 -2.31 6.23 -16.65
N PHE A 123 -2.75 5.49 -15.63
CA PHE A 123 -3.11 6.04 -14.31
C PHE A 123 -1.91 6.72 -13.64
N ALA A 124 -0.74 6.07 -13.62
CA ALA A 124 0.48 6.60 -13.03
C ALA A 124 0.92 7.92 -13.69
N THR A 125 0.71 8.07 -15.00
CA THR A 125 0.97 9.32 -15.72
C THR A 125 0.09 10.46 -15.19
N LYS A 126 -1.21 10.22 -15.04
CA LYS A 126 -2.16 11.21 -14.49
C LYS A 126 -1.84 11.56 -13.02
N VAL A 127 -1.50 10.56 -12.22
CA VAL A 127 -1.10 10.76 -10.81
C VAL A 127 0.15 11.63 -10.73
N ARG A 128 1.18 11.30 -11.50
CA ARG A 128 2.44 12.07 -11.52
C ARG A 128 2.23 13.52 -11.93
N ASN A 129 1.38 13.76 -12.92
CA ASN A 129 1.07 15.10 -13.41
C ASN A 129 0.13 15.90 -12.47
N GLY A 130 -0.42 15.25 -11.44
CA GLY A 130 -1.35 15.89 -10.50
C GLY A 130 -2.79 16.01 -11.00
N GLU A 131 -3.12 15.43 -12.14
CA GLU A 131 -4.44 15.53 -12.78
C GLU A 131 -5.58 14.95 -11.94
N LEU A 132 -5.25 14.02 -11.04
CA LEU A 132 -6.22 13.32 -10.19
C LEU A 132 -6.24 13.82 -8.72
N SER A 133 -5.48 14.86 -8.37
CA SER A 133 -5.36 15.32 -6.97
C SER A 133 -6.67 15.84 -6.38
N GLU A 134 -7.47 16.56 -7.14
CA GLU A 134 -8.80 17.03 -6.70
C GLU A 134 -9.76 15.85 -6.51
N SER A 135 -9.77 14.92 -7.45
CA SER A 135 -10.57 13.69 -7.36
C SER A 135 -10.15 12.85 -6.15
N TRP A 136 -8.86 12.69 -5.89
CA TRP A 136 -8.33 12.05 -4.69
C TRP A 136 -8.90 12.68 -3.43
N ASN A 137 -8.77 14.00 -3.29
CA ASN A 137 -9.27 14.71 -2.12
C ASN A 137 -10.78 14.52 -1.92
N ALA A 138 -11.57 14.54 -3.00
CA ALA A 138 -13.02 14.34 -2.92
C ALA A 138 -13.40 12.96 -2.36
N TYR A 139 -12.66 11.90 -2.70
CA TYR A 139 -12.94 10.56 -2.20
C TYR A 139 -12.36 10.31 -0.81
N ILE A 140 -11.12 10.68 -0.58
CA ILE A 140 -10.36 10.26 0.60
C ILE A 140 -10.60 11.18 1.80
N VAL A 141 -10.68 12.49 1.59
CA VAL A 141 -10.99 13.44 2.68
C VAL A 141 -12.41 13.22 3.22
N GLY A 142 -13.35 12.85 2.34
CA GLY A 142 -14.73 12.50 2.76
C GLY A 142 -14.80 11.24 3.64
N ALA A 143 -13.78 10.39 3.62
CA ALA A 143 -13.72 9.16 4.42
C ALA A 143 -13.01 9.33 5.77
N SER A 144 -12.44 10.48 6.08
CA SER A 144 -11.57 10.71 7.24
C SER A 144 -12.24 10.57 8.62
N GLY A 145 -13.53 10.26 8.69
CA GLY A 145 -14.27 9.93 9.92
C GLY A 145 -14.95 8.56 9.88
N GLY A 146 -14.76 7.80 8.80
CA GLY A 146 -15.36 6.48 8.60
C GLY A 146 -14.52 5.34 9.18
N GLY A 147 -15.14 4.17 9.30
CA GLY A 147 -14.44 2.94 9.65
C GLY A 147 -13.54 2.41 8.51
N VAL A 148 -12.81 1.32 8.78
CA VAL A 148 -11.89 0.66 7.84
C VAL A 148 -12.55 0.39 6.49
N ASP A 149 -13.73 -0.24 6.50
CA ASP A 149 -14.43 -0.65 5.27
C ASP A 149 -14.88 0.56 4.43
N GLU A 150 -15.17 1.69 5.09
CA GLU A 150 -15.54 2.91 4.40
C GLU A 150 -14.33 3.58 3.74
N CYS A 151 -13.21 3.67 4.45
CA CYS A 151 -11.97 4.22 3.89
C CYS A 151 -11.45 3.40 2.70
N ILE A 152 -11.41 2.07 2.83
CA ILE A 152 -11.03 1.18 1.72
C ILE A 152 -12.06 1.27 0.60
N GLY A 153 -13.35 1.35 0.91
CA GLY A 153 -14.41 1.53 -0.08
C GLY A 153 -14.25 2.81 -0.91
N GLN A 154 -13.88 3.94 -0.29
CA GLN A 154 -13.60 5.18 -1.02
C GLN A 154 -12.34 5.07 -1.89
N LEU A 155 -11.31 4.41 -1.40
CA LEU A 155 -10.12 4.11 -2.21
C LEU A 155 -10.48 3.26 -3.44
N LEU A 156 -11.24 2.18 -3.26
CA LEU A 156 -11.69 1.33 -4.37
C LEU A 156 -12.50 2.11 -5.40
N LYS A 157 -13.43 2.98 -4.98
CA LYS A 157 -14.18 3.86 -5.89
C LYS A 157 -13.27 4.77 -6.70
N PHE A 158 -12.25 5.37 -6.05
CA PHE A 158 -11.29 6.22 -6.73
C PHE A 158 -10.48 5.43 -7.76
N LEU A 159 -9.98 4.25 -7.39
CA LEU A 159 -9.17 3.40 -8.26
C LEU A 159 -9.97 2.88 -9.47
N ASP A 160 -11.20 2.42 -9.24
CA ASP A 160 -12.11 1.93 -10.28
C ASP A 160 -12.50 3.02 -11.27
N ARG A 161 -12.97 4.17 -10.76
CA ARG A 161 -13.37 5.32 -11.61
C ARG A 161 -12.24 5.81 -12.52
N ASN A 162 -10.99 5.63 -12.11
CA ASN A 162 -9.83 6.08 -12.85
C ASN A 162 -9.15 4.97 -13.67
N ASN A 163 -9.76 3.79 -13.76
CA ASN A 163 -9.19 2.65 -14.47
C ASN A 163 -7.73 2.41 -14.05
N SER A 164 -7.50 2.32 -12.75
CA SER A 164 -6.14 2.36 -12.20
C SER A 164 -5.27 1.15 -12.52
N GLY A 165 -5.87 0.01 -12.86
CA GLY A 165 -5.15 -1.26 -13.02
C GLY A 165 -4.57 -1.81 -11.69
N LEU A 166 -5.12 -1.34 -10.56
CA LEU A 166 -4.70 -1.73 -9.21
C LEU A 166 -5.78 -2.55 -8.51
N SER A 167 -5.36 -3.49 -7.68
CA SER A 167 -6.22 -4.17 -6.71
C SER A 167 -5.75 -3.93 -5.29
N VAL A 168 -6.67 -4.03 -4.34
CA VAL A 168 -6.43 -3.78 -2.92
C VAL A 168 -6.63 -5.07 -2.14
N MET A 169 -5.75 -5.34 -1.19
CA MET A 169 -5.88 -6.38 -0.18
C MET A 169 -5.77 -5.75 1.20
N PHE A 170 -6.41 -6.37 2.18
CA PHE A 170 -6.36 -5.91 3.56
C PHE A 170 -6.22 -7.08 4.54
N SER A 171 -5.46 -6.84 5.62
CA SER A 171 -5.34 -7.72 6.77
C SER A 171 -5.51 -6.89 8.05
N SER A 172 -6.50 -7.22 8.87
CA SER A 172 -6.73 -6.57 10.16
C SER A 172 -5.95 -7.20 11.33
N ASN A 173 -5.37 -8.38 11.12
CA ASN A 173 -4.82 -9.23 12.16
C ASN A 173 -3.30 -9.43 12.06
N ILE A 174 -2.55 -8.40 11.67
CA ILE A 174 -1.12 -8.51 11.35
C ILE A 174 -0.22 -8.85 12.55
N ASP A 175 -0.64 -8.61 13.79
CA ASP A 175 0.12 -9.02 14.99
C ASP A 175 -0.20 -10.44 15.47
N GLU A 176 -1.16 -11.12 14.87
CA GLU A 176 -1.47 -12.50 15.15
C GLU A 176 -0.39 -13.47 14.64
N SER A 177 -0.48 -14.73 15.08
CA SER A 177 0.46 -15.79 14.67
C SER A 177 0.37 -16.11 13.16
N ASN A 178 -0.80 -15.93 12.57
CA ASN A 178 -1.05 -16.25 11.16
C ASN A 178 -1.94 -15.21 10.47
N PRO A 179 -1.43 -13.99 10.21
CA PRO A 179 -2.20 -12.96 9.51
C PRO A 179 -2.55 -13.38 8.09
N THR A 180 -3.75 -13.02 7.66
CA THR A 180 -4.27 -13.32 6.32
C THR A 180 -4.64 -12.03 5.60
N TRP A 181 -4.33 -11.98 4.30
CA TRP A 181 -4.72 -10.87 3.41
C TRP A 181 -5.89 -11.31 2.55
N ASN A 182 -6.97 -10.55 2.62
CA ASN A 182 -8.16 -10.76 1.80
C ASN A 182 -8.21 -9.68 0.71
N ALA A 183 -8.46 -10.10 -0.53
CA ALA A 183 -8.75 -9.17 -1.60
C ALA A 183 -10.03 -8.40 -1.27
N GLN A 184 -10.06 -7.13 -1.59
CA GLN A 184 -11.17 -6.22 -1.30
C GLN A 184 -11.93 -5.89 -2.58
N GLU A 185 -13.26 -5.87 -2.48
CA GLU A 185 -14.15 -5.38 -3.54
C GLU A 185 -15.12 -4.34 -3.00
N LEU A 186 -15.71 -3.57 -3.91
CA LEU A 186 -16.67 -2.54 -3.56
C LEU A 186 -18.09 -3.11 -3.54
N ALA A 187 -18.70 -3.12 -2.37
CA ALA A 187 -20.10 -3.48 -2.23
C ALA A 187 -21.05 -2.38 -2.71
N SER A 188 -22.31 -2.74 -2.98
CA SER A 188 -23.35 -1.81 -3.46
C SER A 188 -23.64 -0.63 -2.52
N ASN A 189 -23.38 -0.80 -1.22
CA ASN A 189 -23.51 0.25 -0.21
C ASN A 189 -22.30 1.21 -0.16
N GLY A 190 -21.30 0.99 -1.02
CA GLY A 190 -20.11 1.81 -1.14
C GLY A 190 -19.01 1.54 -0.11
N LYS A 191 -19.12 0.47 0.69
CA LYS A 191 -18.07 0.00 1.60
C LYS A 191 -17.28 -1.14 0.96
N SER A 192 -16.07 -1.38 1.45
CA SER A 192 -15.32 -2.57 1.05
C SER A 192 -15.85 -3.83 1.75
N VAL A 193 -15.74 -4.93 1.06
CA VAL A 193 -15.97 -6.28 1.58
C VAL A 193 -14.87 -7.22 1.10
N ASN A 194 -14.63 -8.30 1.80
CA ASN A 194 -13.73 -9.33 1.34
C ASN A 194 -14.31 -10.00 0.09
N MET A 195 -13.51 -10.11 -0.98
CA MET A 195 -13.92 -10.90 -2.15
C MET A 195 -14.16 -12.36 -1.74
N GLU A 196 -15.33 -12.88 -2.06
CA GLU A 196 -15.58 -14.29 -1.98
C GLU A 196 -14.82 -14.99 -3.12
N CYS A 197 -13.84 -15.81 -2.75
CA CYS A 197 -13.24 -16.74 -3.73
C CYS A 197 -14.30 -17.82 -3.99
N ASN A 198 -15.05 -17.69 -5.08
CA ASN A 198 -15.81 -18.82 -5.60
C ASN A 198 -14.80 -19.92 -5.94
N GLN A 199 -14.80 -20.98 -5.10
CA GLN A 199 -13.99 -22.20 -5.26
C GLN A 199 -14.46 -23.00 -6.47
#